data_735a842801d40fb962ed953e1d1bc1fd
#
_entry.id   735a842801d40fb962ed953e1d1bc1fd
#
_cell.length_a   1.000
_cell.length_b   1.000
_cell.length_c   1.000
_cell.angle_alpha   90.00
_cell.angle_beta   90.00
_cell.angle_gamma   90.00
#
_symmetry.space_group_name_H-M   'P 1'
#
loop_
_entity.id
_entity.type
_entity.pdbx_description
1 polymer ?
#
loop_
_entity_poly.entity_id
_entity_poly.type
_entity_poly.pdbx_seq_one_letter_code
_entity_poly.pdbx_strand_id
1 'polypeptide(L)'
;MKHLLTILTTLCLGIATISAATPYEQLPKQIDAGMWRAGHIQGIAVDTEREHIYFSFTTMLVKADMNGNVIGTVTGLLGHLGCLEFNDADGRLYGSLEYKHDSIGKGILAMENSNKQFDTAFYVAIFDVDKINRRDMSAEKDGIMTTVYLPTVYEDYMAKVEQGGKTLEHRFGCSGFDGITFGPKFGKSDSKHYLTISYGIYGDKERTDNNYQVLLQYDTKDWAKYEQPLSEDNMHQSGPKKPVGRYFVYTGNRNWGVQNMEYDKHRNFWMLATYTGPKDDFANFTLMAVDGNIAPKKQALEGVDYYKKGNVLTISGRGMVDPNHHPIHGWHFDNASTGIHSLGNNYFYISHSKKQKPYQGCVAHLYRFVARESYPFVEVK
;
A
#
# COMPACT_ATOMS: atom_id res chain seq x y z
N MET A 1 60.81 52.39 -15.41
CA MET A 1 60.17 51.77 -14.25
C MET A 1 58.84 51.18 -14.65
N LYS A 2 58.77 49.87 -14.80
CA LYS A 2 57.54 49.15 -15.18
C LYS A 2 56.99 48.50 -13.91
N HIS A 3 55.80 48.92 -13.49
CA HIS A 3 55.08 48.24 -12.38
C HIS A 3 54.37 47.03 -12.90
N LEU A 4 54.74 45.86 -12.36
CA LEU A 4 54.08 44.59 -12.60
C LEU A 4 52.97 44.46 -11.56
N LEU A 5 51.73 44.39 -12.02
CA LEU A 5 50.54 44.19 -11.18
C LEU A 5 50.23 42.68 -11.15
N THR A 6 50.47 42.04 -10.01
CA THR A 6 50.16 40.63 -9.81
C THR A 6 48.73 40.50 -9.29
N ILE A 7 47.86 39.95 -10.12
CA ILE A 7 46.46 39.61 -9.77
C ILE A 7 46.50 38.22 -9.12
N LEU A 8 46.16 38.16 -7.83
CA LEU A 8 46.01 36.93 -7.05
C LEU A 8 44.54 36.44 -7.24
N THR A 9 44.34 35.43 -8.03
CA THR A 9 43.01 34.77 -8.22
C THR A 9 42.84 33.75 -7.12
N THR A 10 41.99 34.01 -6.14
CA THR A 10 41.63 33.07 -5.09
C THR A 10 40.58 32.10 -5.67
N LEU A 11 40.99 30.86 -5.90
CA LEU A 11 40.12 29.78 -6.33
C LEU A 11 39.40 29.22 -5.08
N CYS A 12 38.14 29.60 -4.89
CA CYS A 12 37.29 28.96 -3.88
C CYS A 12 36.88 27.57 -4.41
N LEU A 13 37.56 26.52 -3.97
CA LEU A 13 37.06 25.15 -4.11
C LEU A 13 35.87 24.96 -3.15
N GLY A 14 34.68 24.98 -3.69
CA GLY A 14 33.50 24.51 -2.98
C GLY A 14 33.63 23.01 -2.71
N ILE A 15 33.85 22.61 -1.48
CA ILE A 15 33.79 21.23 -1.04
C ILE A 15 32.30 20.89 -1.03
N ALA A 16 31.81 20.23 -2.09
CA ALA A 16 30.52 19.54 -2.05
C ALA A 16 30.67 18.40 -1.04
N THR A 17 30.07 18.54 0.13
CA THR A 17 29.89 17.43 1.07
C THR A 17 28.95 16.43 0.43
N ILE A 18 29.51 15.39 -0.18
CA ILE A 18 28.74 14.19 -0.54
C ILE A 18 28.35 13.58 0.81
N SER A 19 27.09 13.76 1.20
CA SER A 19 26.50 13.01 2.31
C SER A 19 26.58 11.53 1.92
N ALA A 20 27.46 10.78 2.55
CA ALA A 20 27.48 9.34 2.39
C ALA A 20 26.16 8.80 2.91
N ALA A 21 25.42 8.06 2.07
CA ALA A 21 24.19 7.40 2.48
C ALA A 21 24.47 6.60 3.77
N THR A 22 23.64 6.79 4.79
CA THR A 22 23.75 6.07 6.05
C THR A 22 23.69 4.57 5.76
N PRO A 23 24.68 3.75 6.17
CA PRO A 23 24.56 2.30 6.02
C PRO A 23 23.26 1.80 6.66
N TYR A 24 22.54 0.91 5.99
CA TYR A 24 21.23 0.42 6.45
C TYR A 24 21.26 -0.13 7.88
N GLU A 25 22.41 -0.71 8.31
CA GLU A 25 22.62 -1.17 9.68
C GLU A 25 22.69 -0.05 10.73
N GLN A 26 22.89 1.19 10.31
CA GLN A 26 22.91 2.37 11.19
C GLN A 26 21.52 3.02 11.32
N LEU A 27 20.56 2.62 10.50
CA LEU A 27 19.18 3.09 10.64
C LEU A 27 18.60 2.68 12.01
N PRO A 28 17.65 3.46 12.55
CA PRO A 28 16.94 3.09 13.77
C PRO A 28 16.38 1.68 13.68
N LYS A 29 16.64 0.85 14.69
CA LYS A 29 16.14 -0.54 14.69
C LYS A 29 14.65 -0.60 14.94
N GLN A 30 14.13 0.39 15.63
CA GLN A 30 12.73 0.53 15.98
C GLN A 30 12.31 2.00 15.94
N ILE A 31 11.12 2.27 15.40
CA ILE A 31 10.53 3.62 15.36
C ILE A 31 9.12 3.51 15.91
N ASP A 32 8.86 4.18 17.04
CA ASP A 32 7.56 4.13 17.72
C ASP A 32 6.62 5.23 17.19
N ALA A 33 5.50 4.83 16.61
CA ALA A 33 4.47 5.76 16.12
C ALA A 33 3.61 6.40 17.24
N GLY A 34 3.80 5.99 18.50
CA GLY A 34 2.92 6.38 19.61
C GLY A 34 1.63 5.54 19.69
N MET A 35 0.69 6.03 20.52
CA MET A 35 -0.61 5.39 20.78
C MET A 35 -1.76 6.34 20.45
N TRP A 36 -2.71 5.91 19.62
CA TRP A 36 -3.76 6.75 19.05
C TRP A 36 -5.15 6.12 19.21
N ARG A 37 -6.19 6.95 19.25
CA ARG A 37 -7.58 6.52 19.21
C ARG A 37 -8.13 6.69 17.77
N ALA A 38 -7.56 5.94 16.83
CA ALA A 38 -7.85 6.07 15.41
C ALA A 38 -7.91 4.71 14.67
N GLY A 39 -8.28 3.64 15.38
CA GLY A 39 -8.22 2.27 14.87
C GLY A 39 -6.81 1.69 14.90
N HIS A 40 -6.59 0.56 14.24
CA HIS A 40 -5.29 -0.11 14.20
C HIS A 40 -4.41 0.43 13.06
N ILE A 41 -3.13 0.12 13.12
CA ILE A 41 -2.17 0.42 12.06
C ILE A 41 -2.58 -0.29 10.77
N GLN A 42 -2.50 0.43 9.64
CA GLN A 42 -2.92 -0.05 8.32
C GLN A 42 -1.78 -0.04 7.29
N GLY A 43 -0.80 0.82 7.47
CA GLY A 43 0.33 0.94 6.56
C GLY A 43 1.44 1.82 7.10
N ILE A 44 2.63 1.66 6.53
CA ILE A 44 3.79 2.52 6.78
C ILE A 44 4.43 2.91 5.46
N ALA A 45 5.02 4.11 5.40
CA ALA A 45 5.87 4.53 4.29
C ALA A 45 7.03 5.37 4.82
N VAL A 46 8.14 5.38 4.12
CA VAL A 46 9.36 6.10 4.53
C VAL A 46 9.84 7.01 3.41
N ASP A 47 10.13 8.25 3.76
CA ASP A 47 10.88 9.20 2.96
C ASP A 47 12.32 9.23 3.49
N THR A 48 13.20 8.54 2.81
CA THR A 48 14.60 8.42 3.24
C THR A 48 15.40 9.70 3.02
N GLU A 49 15.00 10.58 2.10
CA GLU A 49 15.69 11.84 1.83
C GLU A 49 15.42 12.88 2.93
N ARG A 50 14.15 12.96 3.39
CA ARG A 50 13.76 13.88 4.48
C ARG A 50 13.87 13.25 5.86
N GLU A 51 14.24 11.98 5.95
CA GLU A 51 14.32 11.19 7.19
C GLU A 51 12.98 11.19 7.96
N HIS A 52 11.88 10.97 7.22
CA HIS A 52 10.53 10.89 7.76
C HIS A 52 9.92 9.49 7.58
N ILE A 53 9.07 9.12 8.51
CA ILE A 53 8.23 7.92 8.43
C ILE A 53 6.77 8.31 8.64
N TYR A 54 5.89 7.66 7.89
CA TYR A 54 4.45 7.86 7.91
C TYR A 54 3.76 6.58 8.37
N PHE A 55 2.72 6.74 9.18
CA PHE A 55 1.90 5.64 9.68
C PHE A 55 0.43 5.97 9.42
N SER A 56 -0.29 5.12 8.70
CA SER A 56 -1.74 5.21 8.60
C SER A 56 -2.38 4.36 9.69
N PHE A 57 -3.28 4.98 10.43
CA PHE A 57 -4.28 4.31 11.23
C PHE A 57 -5.63 4.43 10.51
N THR A 58 -6.62 3.64 10.89
CA THR A 58 -7.89 3.56 10.16
C THR A 58 -8.48 4.93 9.78
N THR A 59 -8.37 5.95 10.66
CA THR A 59 -8.94 7.30 10.44
C THR A 59 -7.92 8.44 10.57
N MET A 60 -6.63 8.12 10.60
CA MET A 60 -5.60 9.13 10.86
C MET A 60 -4.28 8.80 10.18
N LEU A 61 -3.58 9.83 9.72
CA LEU A 61 -2.18 9.75 9.29
C LEU A 61 -1.28 10.39 10.36
N VAL A 62 -0.17 9.73 10.69
CA VAL A 62 0.91 10.26 11.55
C VAL A 62 2.18 10.44 10.73
N LYS A 63 2.78 11.62 10.77
CA LYS A 63 4.12 11.91 10.26
C LYS A 63 5.07 12.04 11.44
N ALA A 64 6.17 11.30 11.42
CA ALA A 64 7.24 11.36 12.44
C ALA A 64 8.63 11.45 11.81
N ASP A 65 9.62 11.88 12.58
CA ASP A 65 11.02 11.69 12.20
C ASP A 65 11.47 10.24 12.46
N MET A 66 12.67 9.89 12.04
CA MET A 66 13.23 8.54 12.22
C MET A 66 13.55 8.19 13.69
N ASN A 67 13.43 9.14 14.61
CA ASN A 67 13.54 8.88 16.06
C ASN A 67 12.16 8.65 16.72
N GLY A 68 11.06 8.72 15.93
CA GLY A 68 9.70 8.56 16.42
C GLY A 68 9.09 9.85 17.00
N ASN A 69 9.75 11.01 16.85
CA ASN A 69 9.16 12.28 17.26
C ASN A 69 8.08 12.67 16.26
N VAL A 70 6.84 12.83 16.73
CA VAL A 70 5.69 13.19 15.90
C VAL A 70 5.83 14.64 15.43
N ILE A 71 5.89 14.82 14.11
CA ILE A 71 5.95 16.12 13.42
C ILE A 71 4.53 16.67 13.21
N GLY A 72 3.60 15.82 12.79
CA GLY A 72 2.23 16.22 12.57
C GLY A 72 1.29 15.03 12.41
N THR A 73 0.00 15.30 12.47
CA THR A 73 -1.05 14.30 12.23
C THR A 73 -2.14 14.88 11.35
N VAL A 74 -2.77 14.02 10.54
CA VAL A 74 -3.96 14.35 9.76
C VAL A 74 -5.13 13.54 10.29
N THR A 75 -6.22 14.21 10.59
CA THR A 75 -7.41 13.65 11.24
C THR A 75 -8.70 14.07 10.53
N GLY A 76 -9.84 13.62 11.02
CA GLY A 76 -11.17 13.98 10.50
C GLY A 76 -11.61 13.14 9.31
N LEU A 77 -10.99 11.97 9.09
CA LEU A 77 -11.44 11.00 8.10
C LEU A 77 -12.54 10.11 8.71
N LEU A 78 -13.67 9.99 8.03
CA LEU A 78 -14.73 9.00 8.31
C LEU A 78 -14.67 7.80 7.37
N GLY A 79 -13.71 7.80 6.44
CA GLY A 79 -13.35 6.67 5.59
C GLY A 79 -12.22 5.84 6.17
N HIS A 80 -12.00 4.66 5.59
CA HIS A 80 -10.93 3.75 5.93
C HIS A 80 -9.65 4.15 5.18
N LEU A 81 -8.67 4.72 5.89
CA LEU A 81 -7.32 4.95 5.38
C LEU A 81 -6.51 3.67 5.56
N GLY A 82 -6.07 3.05 4.46
CA GLY A 82 -5.36 1.76 4.45
C GLY A 82 -3.85 1.90 4.23
N CYS A 83 -3.31 1.09 3.32
CA CYS A 83 -1.89 1.04 2.97
C CYS A 83 -1.37 2.40 2.47
N LEU A 84 -0.10 2.65 2.72
CA LEU A 84 0.61 3.87 2.29
C LEU A 84 1.77 3.55 1.36
N GLU A 85 2.06 4.48 0.45
CA GLU A 85 3.25 4.47 -0.38
C GLU A 85 3.79 5.90 -0.57
N PHE A 86 5.07 6.10 -0.30
CA PHE A 86 5.75 7.36 -0.60
C PHE A 86 6.35 7.31 -2.03
N ASN A 87 6.04 8.30 -2.84
CA ASN A 87 6.54 8.38 -4.20
C ASN A 87 7.72 9.35 -4.29
N ASP A 88 8.93 8.82 -4.36
CA ASP A 88 10.17 9.62 -4.50
C ASP A 88 10.16 10.53 -5.74
N ALA A 89 9.40 10.16 -6.79
CA ALA A 89 9.38 10.92 -8.04
C ALA A 89 8.66 12.28 -7.94
N ASP A 90 7.70 12.42 -7.02
CA ASP A 90 6.95 13.67 -6.82
C ASP A 90 6.93 14.15 -5.37
N GLY A 91 7.56 13.40 -4.45
CA GLY A 91 7.69 13.76 -3.04
C GLY A 91 6.37 13.75 -2.25
N ARG A 92 5.36 12.99 -2.74
CA ARG A 92 4.03 12.89 -2.12
C ARG A 92 3.76 11.52 -1.56
N LEU A 93 2.87 11.46 -0.58
CA LEU A 93 2.43 10.21 0.02
C LEU A 93 1.06 9.82 -0.55
N TYR A 94 0.94 8.58 -0.95
CA TYR A 94 -0.27 7.99 -1.52
C TYR A 94 -0.85 6.97 -0.54
N GLY A 95 -2.19 6.95 -0.38
CA GLY A 95 -2.87 6.01 0.49
C GLY A 95 -4.18 5.52 -0.09
N SER A 96 -4.59 4.30 0.25
CA SER A 96 -5.94 3.84 -0.05
C SER A 96 -6.94 4.51 0.90
N LEU A 97 -8.07 4.98 0.37
CA LEU A 97 -9.13 5.61 1.16
C LEU A 97 -10.50 5.14 0.67
N GLU A 98 -11.24 4.52 1.56
CA GLU A 98 -12.51 3.88 1.23
C GLU A 98 -13.67 4.38 2.09
N TYR A 99 -14.81 4.58 1.44
CA TYR A 99 -16.10 4.88 2.06
C TYR A 99 -17.09 3.78 1.69
N LYS A 100 -17.51 2.99 2.69
CA LYS A 100 -18.39 1.82 2.51
C LYS A 100 -19.46 1.76 3.58
N HIS A 101 -20.57 1.05 3.28
CA HIS A 101 -21.66 0.82 4.22
C HIS A 101 -21.64 -0.60 4.82
N ASP A 102 -20.55 -1.32 4.67
CA ASP A 102 -20.35 -2.63 5.28
C ASP A 102 -20.04 -2.54 6.78
N SER A 103 -19.64 -3.66 7.40
CA SER A 103 -19.29 -3.71 8.82
C SER A 103 -18.11 -2.81 9.18
N ILE A 104 -17.15 -2.63 8.26
CA ILE A 104 -15.97 -1.78 8.45
C ILE A 104 -16.39 -0.32 8.47
N GLY A 105 -17.13 0.16 7.44
CA GLY A 105 -17.61 1.55 7.39
C GLY A 105 -18.49 1.90 8.58
N LYS A 106 -19.41 1.01 8.97
CA LYS A 106 -20.23 1.20 10.19
C LYS A 106 -19.39 1.26 11.46
N GLY A 107 -18.37 0.43 11.57
CA GLY A 107 -17.43 0.42 12.69
C GLY A 107 -16.64 1.73 12.82
N ILE A 108 -16.23 2.32 11.70
CA ILE A 108 -15.55 3.61 11.66
C ILE A 108 -16.46 4.73 12.14
N LEU A 109 -17.68 4.81 11.60
CA LEU A 109 -18.66 5.81 12.05
C LEU A 109 -18.95 5.72 13.55
N ALA A 110 -19.09 4.50 14.07
CA ALA A 110 -19.28 4.28 15.50
C ALA A 110 -18.06 4.71 16.34
N MET A 111 -16.84 4.44 15.86
CA MET A 111 -15.59 4.83 16.52
C MET A 111 -15.44 6.37 16.59
N GLU A 112 -15.81 7.05 15.50
CA GLU A 112 -15.75 8.51 15.38
C GLU A 112 -17.01 9.22 15.95
N ASN A 113 -17.96 8.49 16.55
CA ASN A 113 -19.24 8.98 17.04
C ASN A 113 -20.01 9.81 16.00
N SER A 114 -19.95 9.37 14.73
CA SER A 114 -20.58 10.04 13.59
C SER A 114 -21.80 9.28 13.12
N ASN A 115 -22.82 10.03 12.73
CA ASN A 115 -24.02 9.52 12.04
C ASN A 115 -24.10 10.04 10.58
N LYS A 116 -22.99 10.57 10.06
CA LYS A 116 -22.90 11.12 8.72
C LYS A 116 -23.24 10.05 7.68
N GLN A 117 -23.98 10.48 6.67
CA GLN A 117 -24.27 9.66 5.49
C GLN A 117 -23.40 10.14 4.35
N PHE A 118 -22.80 9.23 3.62
CA PHE A 118 -22.00 9.50 2.42
C PHE A 118 -22.20 8.38 1.39
N ASP A 119 -21.85 8.65 0.15
CA ASP A 119 -21.89 7.65 -0.90
C ASP A 119 -20.75 6.65 -0.75
N THR A 120 -20.95 5.43 -1.24
CA THR A 120 -19.84 4.48 -1.41
C THR A 120 -18.86 5.03 -2.43
N ALA A 121 -17.59 5.15 -2.02
CA ALA A 121 -16.53 5.68 -2.89
C ALA A 121 -15.16 5.07 -2.55
N PHE A 122 -14.31 5.00 -3.56
CA PHE A 122 -12.94 4.49 -3.48
C PHE A 122 -11.99 5.52 -4.05
N TYR A 123 -11.05 6.00 -3.24
CA TYR A 123 -10.11 7.04 -3.60
C TYR A 123 -8.67 6.61 -3.34
N VAL A 124 -7.77 7.10 -4.17
CA VAL A 124 -6.39 7.28 -3.75
C VAL A 124 -6.30 8.64 -3.08
N ALA A 125 -5.96 8.67 -1.80
CA ALA A 125 -5.61 9.88 -1.07
C ALA A 125 -4.17 10.26 -1.39
N ILE A 126 -3.90 11.54 -1.68
CA ILE A 126 -2.59 12.07 -2.04
C ILE A 126 -2.27 13.21 -1.09
N PHE A 127 -1.28 13.00 -0.22
CA PHE A 127 -0.89 13.97 0.80
C PHE A 127 0.32 14.78 0.35
N ASP A 128 0.25 16.09 0.48
CA ASP A 128 1.36 17.02 0.43
C ASP A 128 2.08 16.99 1.79
N VAL A 129 3.09 16.13 1.89
CA VAL A 129 3.75 15.84 3.17
C VAL A 129 4.52 17.03 3.75
N ASP A 130 4.91 18.01 2.90
CA ASP A 130 5.62 19.20 3.36
C ASP A 130 4.70 20.14 4.14
N LYS A 131 3.40 20.08 3.89
CA LYS A 131 2.38 20.83 4.64
C LYS A 131 2.04 20.23 5.99
N ILE A 132 2.32 18.93 6.23
CA ILE A 132 2.01 18.26 7.50
C ILE A 132 3.07 18.66 8.54
N ASN A 133 2.76 19.65 9.39
CA ASN A 133 3.70 20.29 10.31
C ASN A 133 3.18 20.53 11.75
N ARG A 134 1.94 20.10 12.03
CA ARG A 134 1.34 20.17 13.37
C ARG A 134 0.37 19.01 13.59
N ARG A 135 0.01 18.77 14.84
CA ARG A 135 -1.02 17.78 15.18
C ARG A 135 -2.42 18.27 14.79
N ASP A 136 -3.30 17.30 14.54
CA ASP A 136 -4.72 17.47 14.31
C ASP A 136 -5.07 18.40 13.13
N MET A 137 -4.28 18.26 12.04
CA MET A 137 -4.61 18.89 10.77
C MET A 137 -5.81 18.19 10.12
N SER A 138 -6.74 18.98 9.60
CA SER A 138 -7.94 18.46 8.96
C SER A 138 -7.65 17.98 7.54
N ALA A 139 -8.02 16.73 7.25
CA ALA A 139 -7.92 16.15 5.91
C ALA A 139 -8.70 16.97 4.85
N GLU A 140 -9.87 17.53 5.23
CA GLU A 140 -10.71 18.31 4.31
C GLU A 140 -10.33 19.79 4.23
N LYS A 141 -9.88 20.41 5.37
CA LYS A 141 -9.87 21.89 5.50
C LYS A 141 -8.48 22.52 5.38
N ASP A 142 -7.42 21.78 5.68
CA ASP A 142 -6.06 22.36 5.75
C ASP A 142 -5.31 22.31 4.41
N GLY A 143 -5.95 21.81 3.33
CA GLY A 143 -5.37 21.78 1.99
C GLY A 143 -4.11 20.92 1.84
N ILE A 144 -4.01 19.90 2.68
CA ILE A 144 -2.87 18.97 2.76
C ILE A 144 -3.10 17.68 1.98
N MET A 145 -4.33 17.43 1.55
CA MET A 145 -4.72 16.20 0.87
C MET A 145 -5.64 16.49 -0.30
N THR A 146 -5.41 15.80 -1.40
CA THR A 146 -6.33 15.65 -2.52
C THR A 146 -6.68 14.19 -2.71
N THR A 147 -7.73 13.91 -3.46
CA THR A 147 -8.18 12.55 -3.75
C THR A 147 -8.42 12.34 -5.23
N VAL A 148 -8.21 11.10 -5.69
CA VAL A 148 -8.51 10.65 -7.06
C VAL A 148 -9.45 9.46 -6.97
N TYR A 149 -10.64 9.58 -7.56
CA TYR A 149 -11.66 8.54 -7.56
C TYR A 149 -11.29 7.35 -8.46
N LEU A 150 -11.62 6.14 -8.03
CA LEU A 150 -11.34 4.89 -8.75
C LEU A 150 -12.63 4.22 -9.23
N PRO A 151 -13.20 4.61 -10.39
CA PRO A 151 -14.47 4.06 -10.89
C PRO A 151 -14.41 2.55 -11.11
N THR A 152 -13.27 1.99 -11.53
CA THR A 152 -13.14 0.54 -11.74
C THR A 152 -13.30 -0.27 -10.46
N VAL A 153 -12.82 0.25 -9.31
CA VAL A 153 -13.02 -0.40 -8.00
C VAL A 153 -14.50 -0.32 -7.60
N TYR A 154 -15.11 0.86 -7.76
CA TYR A 154 -16.53 1.06 -7.50
C TYR A 154 -17.43 0.15 -8.35
N GLU A 155 -17.16 0.07 -9.65
CA GLU A 155 -17.90 -0.80 -10.57
C GLU A 155 -17.80 -2.28 -10.19
N ASP A 156 -16.62 -2.75 -9.78
CA ASP A 156 -16.44 -4.14 -9.37
C ASP A 156 -17.05 -4.42 -7.98
N TYR A 157 -17.01 -3.44 -7.08
CA TYR A 157 -17.67 -3.52 -5.78
C TYR A 157 -19.22 -3.57 -5.91
N MET A 158 -19.80 -2.76 -6.80
CA MET A 158 -21.25 -2.70 -7.02
C MET A 158 -21.79 -3.75 -7.98
N ALA A 159 -20.90 -4.53 -8.62
CA ALA A 159 -21.31 -5.49 -9.65
C ALA A 159 -22.08 -6.67 -9.07
N LYS A 160 -23.07 -7.15 -9.86
CA LYS A 160 -23.66 -8.47 -9.72
C LYS A 160 -23.17 -9.35 -10.86
N VAL A 161 -22.79 -10.59 -10.55
CA VAL A 161 -22.20 -11.54 -11.51
C VAL A 161 -22.87 -12.90 -11.39
N GLU A 162 -22.98 -13.61 -12.52
CA GLU A 162 -23.48 -14.99 -12.54
C GLU A 162 -22.30 -15.95 -12.38
N GLN A 163 -22.30 -16.71 -11.29
CA GLN A 163 -21.24 -17.65 -10.93
C GLN A 163 -21.83 -18.97 -10.42
N GLY A 164 -21.53 -20.09 -11.07
CA GLY A 164 -22.04 -21.41 -10.67
C GLY A 164 -23.58 -21.49 -10.62
N GLY A 165 -24.27 -20.77 -11.51
CA GLY A 165 -25.71 -20.68 -11.53
C GLY A 165 -26.34 -19.82 -10.43
N LYS A 166 -25.55 -19.03 -9.71
CA LYS A 166 -26.00 -18.09 -8.67
C LYS A 166 -25.62 -16.68 -9.05
N THR A 167 -26.48 -15.71 -8.74
CA THR A 167 -26.11 -14.28 -8.80
C THR A 167 -25.35 -13.91 -7.51
N LEU A 168 -24.10 -13.49 -7.65
CA LEU A 168 -23.25 -13.04 -6.55
C LEU A 168 -23.03 -11.53 -6.65
N GLU A 169 -23.01 -10.86 -5.51
CA GLU A 169 -22.58 -9.47 -5.40
C GLU A 169 -21.06 -9.41 -5.36
N HIS A 170 -20.50 -8.24 -5.74
CA HIS A 170 -19.07 -7.97 -5.69
C HIS A 170 -18.23 -8.84 -6.64
N ARG A 171 -17.97 -8.35 -7.86
CA ARG A 171 -17.11 -9.05 -8.84
C ARG A 171 -15.77 -9.44 -8.23
N PHE A 172 -15.34 -10.69 -8.39
CA PHE A 172 -14.14 -11.27 -7.76
C PHE A 172 -14.17 -11.23 -6.21
N GLY A 173 -15.33 -11.04 -5.60
CA GLY A 173 -15.44 -10.81 -4.16
C GLY A 173 -14.91 -9.45 -3.68
N CYS A 174 -14.80 -8.46 -4.59
CA CYS A 174 -14.26 -7.13 -4.30
C CYS A 174 -14.92 -6.50 -3.08
N SER A 175 -14.14 -6.22 -2.02
CA SER A 175 -14.57 -5.48 -0.84
C SER A 175 -14.07 -4.02 -0.84
N GLY A 176 -13.44 -3.59 -1.93
CA GLY A 176 -12.73 -2.33 -2.09
C GLY A 176 -11.27 -2.54 -2.45
N PHE A 177 -10.35 -1.73 -1.91
CA PHE A 177 -8.92 -1.91 -2.11
C PHE A 177 -8.11 -1.38 -0.92
N ASP A 178 -7.02 -2.06 -0.57
CA ASP A 178 -6.12 -1.64 0.50
C ASP A 178 -4.67 -1.50 0.02
N GLY A 179 -4.07 -2.56 -0.53
CA GLY A 179 -2.66 -2.52 -0.94
C GLY A 179 -2.40 -1.50 -2.04
N ILE A 180 -1.34 -0.71 -1.88
CA ILE A 180 -0.91 0.33 -2.84
C ILE A 180 0.62 0.39 -2.86
N THR A 181 1.23 0.48 -4.06
CA THR A 181 2.67 0.73 -4.23
C THR A 181 3.00 1.21 -5.64
N PHE A 182 4.15 1.85 -5.82
CA PHE A 182 4.68 2.20 -7.14
C PHE A 182 5.68 1.16 -7.64
N GLY A 183 5.57 0.79 -8.92
CA GLY A 183 6.52 -0.10 -9.55
C GLY A 183 6.35 -0.15 -11.07
N PRO A 184 7.23 -0.85 -11.80
CA PRO A 184 7.19 -0.96 -13.24
C PRO A 184 5.98 -1.78 -13.72
N LYS A 185 5.79 -1.90 -15.03
CA LYS A 185 4.87 -2.91 -15.57
C LYS A 185 5.38 -4.30 -15.29
N PHE A 186 4.48 -5.21 -14.95
CA PHE A 186 4.82 -6.63 -14.78
C PHE A 186 5.47 -7.22 -16.04
N GLY A 187 6.56 -7.95 -15.87
CA GLY A 187 7.38 -8.49 -16.94
C GLY A 187 8.37 -7.48 -17.53
N LYS A 188 8.53 -6.33 -16.89
CA LYS A 188 9.50 -5.29 -17.26
C LYS A 188 10.21 -4.76 -16.03
N SER A 189 11.40 -4.24 -16.23
CA SER A 189 12.20 -3.57 -15.19
C SER A 189 12.60 -2.16 -15.63
N ASP A 190 11.79 -1.56 -16.52
CA ASP A 190 12.06 -0.23 -17.03
C ASP A 190 11.84 0.85 -15.96
N SER A 191 12.34 2.04 -16.22
CA SER A 191 12.36 3.12 -15.25
C SER A 191 11.01 3.76 -14.99
N LYS A 192 9.98 3.49 -15.80
CA LYS A 192 8.64 4.06 -15.60
C LYS A 192 7.87 3.25 -14.57
N HIS A 193 7.50 3.90 -13.47
CA HIS A 193 6.65 3.34 -12.45
C HIS A 193 5.18 3.71 -12.67
N TYR A 194 4.32 2.81 -12.25
CA TYR A 194 2.86 2.91 -12.26
C TYR A 194 2.36 2.72 -10.85
N LEU A 195 1.33 3.43 -10.46
CA LEU A 195 0.64 3.14 -9.22
C LEU A 195 -0.11 1.81 -9.39
N THR A 196 0.20 0.84 -8.56
CA THR A 196 -0.49 -0.44 -8.50
C THR A 196 -1.30 -0.49 -7.22
N ILE A 197 -2.58 -0.78 -7.35
CA ILE A 197 -3.46 -1.05 -6.22
C ILE A 197 -3.90 -2.50 -6.24
N SER A 198 -4.27 -3.04 -5.10
CA SER A 198 -4.83 -4.38 -5.00
C SER A 198 -6.17 -4.37 -4.28
N TYR A 199 -7.08 -5.22 -4.74
CA TYR A 199 -8.41 -5.32 -4.14
C TYR A 199 -8.36 -5.87 -2.71
N GLY A 200 -9.20 -5.29 -1.85
CA GLY A 200 -9.79 -6.01 -0.75
C GLY A 200 -10.73 -7.11 -1.28
N ILE A 201 -10.84 -8.22 -0.58
CA ILE A 201 -11.67 -9.35 -0.99
C ILE A 201 -12.45 -9.87 0.22
N TYR A 202 -13.78 -9.97 0.10
CA TYR A 202 -14.59 -10.58 1.15
C TYR A 202 -14.26 -12.07 1.28
N GLY A 203 -13.94 -12.49 2.51
CA GLY A 203 -13.69 -13.88 2.85
C GLY A 203 -14.99 -14.70 2.80
N ASP A 204 -15.15 -15.49 1.75
CA ASP A 204 -16.27 -16.41 1.56
C ASP A 204 -15.72 -17.73 1.01
N LYS A 205 -15.82 -18.81 1.80
CA LYS A 205 -15.28 -20.11 1.43
C LYS A 205 -16.12 -20.85 0.40
N GLU A 206 -17.37 -20.46 0.23
CA GLU A 206 -18.29 -21.08 -0.75
C GLU A 206 -18.11 -20.49 -2.17
N ARG A 207 -17.44 -19.34 -2.32
CA ARG A 207 -17.14 -18.73 -3.60
C ARG A 207 -15.90 -19.34 -4.24
N THR A 208 -15.91 -19.47 -5.55
CA THR A 208 -14.73 -19.92 -6.34
C THR A 208 -14.05 -18.76 -7.05
N ASP A 209 -14.79 -17.70 -7.39
CA ASP A 209 -14.33 -16.55 -8.14
C ASP A 209 -13.48 -15.55 -7.33
N ASN A 210 -13.27 -15.80 -6.03
CA ASN A 210 -12.50 -14.96 -5.11
C ASN A 210 -11.13 -15.58 -4.72
N ASN A 211 -10.63 -16.55 -5.50
CA ASN A 211 -9.33 -17.19 -5.27
C ASN A 211 -8.13 -16.39 -5.87
N TYR A 212 -8.41 -15.32 -6.58
CA TYR A 212 -7.39 -14.45 -7.16
C TYR A 212 -7.31 -13.12 -6.41
N GLN A 213 -6.10 -12.66 -6.10
CA GLN A 213 -5.89 -11.26 -5.81
C GLN A 213 -5.97 -10.49 -7.14
N VAL A 214 -6.64 -9.34 -7.13
CA VAL A 214 -6.81 -8.50 -8.32
C VAL A 214 -5.98 -7.24 -8.15
N LEU A 215 -5.07 -6.99 -9.09
CA LEU A 215 -4.19 -5.83 -9.10
C LEU A 215 -4.55 -4.93 -10.29
N LEU A 216 -4.66 -3.63 -10.04
CA LEU A 216 -4.89 -2.62 -11.08
C LEU A 216 -3.69 -1.68 -11.15
N GLN A 217 -3.16 -1.46 -12.35
CA GLN A 217 -2.09 -0.48 -12.57
C GLN A 217 -2.63 0.79 -13.22
N TYR A 218 -2.18 1.95 -12.73
CA TYR A 218 -2.54 3.27 -13.21
C TYR A 218 -1.29 4.08 -13.59
N ASP A 219 -1.37 4.79 -14.71
CA ASP A 219 -0.39 5.82 -15.07
C ASP A 219 -0.80 7.13 -14.39
N THR A 220 0.00 7.58 -13.43
CA THR A 220 -0.30 8.77 -12.63
C THR A 220 0.17 10.07 -13.28
N LYS A 221 0.85 10.02 -14.45
CA LYS A 221 1.45 11.17 -15.10
C LYS A 221 0.51 12.39 -15.23
N ASP A 222 -0.76 12.13 -15.54
CA ASP A 222 -1.75 13.18 -15.77
C ASP A 222 -2.81 13.27 -14.65
N TRP A 223 -2.52 12.75 -13.46
CA TRP A 223 -3.50 12.67 -12.37
C TRP A 223 -3.85 14.03 -11.76
N ALA A 224 -2.97 15.03 -11.85
CA ALA A 224 -3.26 16.39 -11.40
C ALA A 224 -4.60 16.96 -11.92
N LYS A 225 -5.04 16.53 -13.11
CA LYS A 225 -6.35 16.93 -13.67
C LYS A 225 -7.56 16.28 -12.99
N TYR A 226 -7.35 15.20 -12.25
CA TYR A 226 -8.40 14.47 -11.53
C TYR A 226 -8.42 14.79 -10.04
N GLU A 227 -7.29 15.27 -9.50
CA GLU A 227 -7.16 15.58 -8.09
C GLU A 227 -8.19 16.64 -7.66
N GLN A 228 -8.94 16.32 -6.61
CA GLN A 228 -9.90 17.24 -5.98
C GLN A 228 -9.69 17.20 -4.46
N PRO A 229 -9.93 18.29 -3.75
CA PRO A 229 -10.04 18.25 -2.30
C PRO A 229 -11.11 17.24 -1.87
N LEU A 230 -10.85 16.51 -0.79
CA LEU A 230 -11.87 15.66 -0.18
C LEU A 230 -13.00 16.54 0.36
N SER A 231 -14.23 16.14 0.10
CA SER A 231 -15.42 16.62 0.81
C SER A 231 -16.34 15.45 1.07
N GLU A 232 -16.48 15.08 2.34
CA GLU A 232 -17.37 13.99 2.74
C GLU A 232 -18.84 14.36 2.68
N ASP A 233 -19.19 15.66 2.52
CA ASP A 233 -20.55 16.13 2.29
C ASP A 233 -20.93 16.17 0.81
N ASN A 234 -19.92 16.19 -0.09
CA ASN A 234 -20.11 16.24 -1.53
C ASN A 234 -18.98 15.48 -2.22
N MET A 235 -19.10 14.16 -2.18
CA MET A 235 -18.06 13.25 -2.69
C MET A 235 -17.96 13.30 -4.21
N HIS A 236 -16.78 13.67 -4.74
CA HIS A 236 -16.54 13.75 -6.18
C HIS A 236 -16.27 12.39 -6.81
N GLN A 237 -16.47 12.31 -8.14
CA GLN A 237 -16.15 11.14 -8.95
C GLN A 237 -15.07 11.44 -10.00
N SER A 238 -14.18 12.40 -9.71
CA SER A 238 -13.08 12.78 -10.61
C SER A 238 -11.97 11.74 -10.53
N GLY A 239 -11.71 11.03 -11.63
CA GLY A 239 -10.67 10.00 -11.71
C GLY A 239 -10.49 9.42 -13.11
N PRO A 240 -9.45 8.57 -13.31
CA PRO A 240 -9.20 7.92 -14.57
C PRO A 240 -10.29 6.89 -14.87
N LYS A 241 -10.85 6.89 -16.08
CA LYS A 241 -11.94 5.98 -16.47
C LYS A 241 -11.62 4.48 -16.30
N LYS A 242 -10.35 4.11 -16.43
CA LYS A 242 -9.89 2.71 -16.32
C LYS A 242 -8.40 2.63 -16.01
N PRO A 243 -7.93 1.54 -15.39
CA PRO A 243 -6.50 1.26 -15.23
C PRO A 243 -5.83 0.99 -16.60
N VAL A 244 -4.51 1.10 -16.66
CA VAL A 244 -3.71 0.69 -17.82
C VAL A 244 -3.53 -0.83 -17.87
N GLY A 245 -3.76 -1.54 -16.77
CA GLY A 245 -3.73 -3.00 -16.70
C GLY A 245 -4.52 -3.54 -15.51
N ARG A 246 -5.13 -4.71 -15.72
CA ARG A 246 -5.74 -5.53 -14.68
C ARG A 246 -5.03 -6.88 -14.68
N TYR A 247 -4.61 -7.31 -13.51
CA TYR A 247 -3.82 -8.53 -13.32
C TYR A 247 -4.41 -9.37 -12.20
N PHE A 248 -4.11 -10.67 -12.24
CA PHE A 248 -4.64 -11.67 -11.32
C PHE A 248 -3.50 -12.51 -10.74
N VAL A 249 -3.52 -12.76 -9.44
CA VAL A 249 -2.58 -13.64 -8.75
C VAL A 249 -3.38 -14.73 -8.06
N TYR A 250 -3.16 -15.98 -8.44
CA TYR A 250 -3.84 -17.12 -7.81
C TYR A 250 -3.21 -17.42 -6.46
N THR A 251 -3.94 -17.19 -5.38
CA THR A 251 -3.44 -17.31 -3.99
C THR A 251 -4.36 -18.09 -3.07
N GLY A 252 -5.53 -18.51 -3.57
CA GLY A 252 -6.67 -18.84 -2.74
C GLY A 252 -7.35 -17.59 -2.17
N ASN A 253 -8.51 -17.77 -1.58
CA ASN A 253 -9.24 -16.68 -0.95
C ASN A 253 -8.49 -16.19 0.31
N ARG A 254 -8.44 -14.86 0.49
CA ARG A 254 -7.86 -14.19 1.64
C ARG A 254 -8.90 -13.30 2.31
N ASN A 255 -8.97 -13.30 3.64
CA ASN A 255 -9.79 -12.33 4.34
C ASN A 255 -9.31 -10.92 4.03
N TRP A 256 -10.19 -10.09 3.50
CA TRP A 256 -9.94 -8.71 3.13
C TRP A 256 -8.89 -8.48 2.02
N GLY A 257 -8.41 -9.55 1.33
CA GLY A 257 -7.48 -9.45 0.22
C GLY A 257 -6.07 -9.02 0.60
N VAL A 258 -5.39 -8.30 -0.29
CA VAL A 258 -4.05 -7.75 -0.03
C VAL A 258 -4.16 -6.49 0.79
N GLN A 259 -3.71 -6.54 2.04
CA GLN A 259 -3.77 -5.43 2.98
C GLN A 259 -2.63 -4.44 2.78
N ASN A 260 -1.43 -4.94 2.56
CA ASN A 260 -0.27 -4.14 2.20
C ASN A 260 0.43 -4.74 0.99
N MET A 261 0.95 -3.87 0.14
CA MET A 261 1.70 -4.25 -1.04
C MET A 261 2.96 -3.39 -1.12
N GLU A 262 4.09 -4.04 -1.44
CA GLU A 262 5.38 -3.35 -1.54
C GLU A 262 6.18 -3.86 -2.73
N TYR A 263 6.81 -2.94 -3.46
CA TYR A 263 7.68 -3.29 -4.58
C TYR A 263 9.16 -3.30 -4.18
N ASP A 264 9.75 -4.50 -4.11
CA ASP A 264 11.19 -4.67 -3.94
C ASP A 264 11.92 -4.51 -5.29
N LYS A 265 12.43 -3.31 -5.52
CA LYS A 265 13.18 -2.98 -6.75
C LYS A 265 14.47 -3.80 -6.90
N HIS A 266 15.07 -4.29 -5.80
CA HIS A 266 16.31 -5.07 -5.85
C HIS A 266 16.12 -6.44 -6.52
N ARG A 267 14.93 -7.05 -6.32
CA ARG A 267 14.58 -8.35 -6.92
C ARG A 267 13.55 -8.25 -8.03
N ASN A 268 12.97 -7.09 -8.24
CA ASN A 268 11.77 -6.90 -9.05
C ASN A 268 10.62 -7.80 -8.56
N PHE A 269 10.40 -7.82 -7.24
CA PHE A 269 9.32 -8.57 -6.59
C PHE A 269 8.25 -7.64 -6.07
N TRP A 270 6.99 -8.10 -6.17
CA TRP A 270 5.84 -7.44 -5.58
C TRP A 270 5.38 -8.26 -4.39
N MET A 271 5.66 -7.75 -3.19
CA MET A 271 5.26 -8.37 -1.94
C MET A 271 3.78 -8.13 -1.73
N LEU A 272 3.01 -9.20 -1.54
CA LEU A 272 1.59 -9.17 -1.23
C LEU A 272 1.41 -9.68 0.20
N ALA A 273 1.05 -8.78 1.10
CA ALA A 273 0.80 -9.11 2.50
C ALA A 273 -0.72 -9.15 2.75
N THR A 274 -1.19 -10.29 3.28
CA THR A 274 -2.61 -10.61 3.44
C THR A 274 -2.90 -11.11 4.85
N TYR A 275 -4.18 -11.19 5.22
CA TYR A 275 -4.60 -12.02 6.33
C TYR A 275 -4.86 -13.46 5.89
N THR A 276 -4.88 -14.39 6.84
CA THR A 276 -5.25 -15.78 6.61
C THR A 276 -6.65 -15.88 6.03
N GLY A 277 -6.82 -16.65 4.97
CA GLY A 277 -8.12 -16.90 4.32
C GLY A 277 -8.93 -17.97 5.03
N PRO A 278 -10.23 -18.10 4.69
CA PRO A 278 -11.13 -19.07 5.32
C PRO A 278 -11.10 -20.47 4.70
N LYS A 279 -10.38 -20.70 3.58
CA LYS A 279 -10.37 -21.99 2.86
C LYS A 279 -9.23 -22.87 3.36
N ASP A 280 -9.58 -23.97 4.03
CA ASP A 280 -8.64 -24.86 4.71
C ASP A 280 -7.80 -25.72 3.74
N ASP A 281 -8.21 -25.84 2.48
CA ASP A 281 -7.48 -26.57 1.45
C ASP A 281 -6.28 -25.81 0.88
N PHE A 282 -6.15 -24.51 1.21
CA PHE A 282 -4.99 -23.68 0.86
C PHE A 282 -4.03 -23.57 2.06
N ALA A 283 -2.71 -23.48 1.77
CA ALA A 283 -1.69 -23.26 2.81
C ALA A 283 -1.85 -21.93 3.57
N ASN A 284 -2.64 -21.00 3.05
CA ASN A 284 -2.97 -19.72 3.70
C ASN A 284 -1.75 -18.88 4.11
N PHE A 285 -0.72 -18.82 3.26
CA PHE A 285 0.42 -17.93 3.46
C PHE A 285 -0.05 -16.48 3.60
N THR A 286 0.54 -15.75 4.52
CA THR A 286 0.19 -14.34 4.78
C THR A 286 1.13 -13.34 4.10
N LEU A 287 2.23 -13.83 3.52
CA LEU A 287 3.12 -13.06 2.65
C LEU A 287 3.49 -13.89 1.42
N MET A 288 3.31 -13.30 0.25
CA MET A 288 3.66 -13.89 -1.04
C MET A 288 4.44 -12.86 -1.86
N ALA A 289 5.25 -13.32 -2.82
CA ALA A 289 5.96 -12.44 -3.73
C ALA A 289 5.62 -12.79 -5.18
N VAL A 290 5.13 -11.82 -5.94
CA VAL A 290 4.98 -11.93 -7.39
C VAL A 290 6.32 -11.63 -8.05
N ASP A 291 6.73 -12.48 -9.00
CA ASP A 291 7.95 -12.26 -9.79
C ASP A 291 7.68 -11.26 -10.93
N GLY A 292 8.12 -10.02 -10.73
CA GLY A 292 7.97 -8.94 -11.69
C GLY A 292 8.84 -9.12 -12.97
N ASN A 293 9.78 -10.08 -12.99
CA ASN A 293 10.58 -10.40 -14.18
C ASN A 293 9.80 -11.25 -15.18
N ILE A 294 8.71 -11.88 -14.74
CA ILE A 294 7.91 -12.76 -15.58
C ILE A 294 6.72 -11.98 -16.15
N ALA A 295 6.62 -11.95 -17.47
CA ALA A 295 5.50 -11.29 -18.13
C ALA A 295 4.16 -11.99 -17.79
N PRO A 296 3.07 -11.21 -17.61
CA PRO A 296 1.75 -11.77 -17.36
C PRO A 296 1.30 -12.71 -18.48
N LYS A 297 0.67 -13.83 -18.14
CA LYS A 297 0.10 -14.77 -19.10
C LYS A 297 -1.40 -14.56 -19.23
N LYS A 298 -1.88 -14.36 -20.46
CA LYS A 298 -3.32 -14.29 -20.72
C LYS A 298 -3.92 -15.68 -20.78
N GLN A 299 -4.64 -16.07 -19.74
CA GLN A 299 -5.23 -17.40 -19.60
C GLN A 299 -6.62 -17.36 -18.96
N ALA A 300 -7.36 -18.49 -19.00
CA ALA A 300 -8.59 -18.63 -18.25
C ALA A 300 -8.33 -18.46 -16.75
N LEU A 301 -9.30 -17.89 -16.04
CA LEU A 301 -9.28 -17.81 -14.58
C LEU A 301 -10.04 -19.02 -14.03
N GLU A 302 -9.36 -19.83 -13.26
CA GLU A 302 -9.94 -21.00 -12.60
C GLU A 302 -11.04 -20.55 -11.61
N GLY A 303 -12.20 -21.20 -11.68
CA GLY A 303 -13.31 -20.90 -10.80
C GLY A 303 -14.03 -19.57 -11.06
N VAL A 304 -13.82 -18.93 -12.24
CA VAL A 304 -14.49 -17.67 -12.61
C VAL A 304 -15.22 -17.83 -13.93
N ASP A 305 -16.54 -17.92 -13.90
CA ASP A 305 -17.37 -18.22 -15.09
C ASP A 305 -17.58 -16.99 -15.98
N TYR A 306 -17.77 -15.82 -15.39
CA TYR A 306 -18.13 -14.58 -16.06
C TYR A 306 -16.95 -13.81 -16.67
N TYR A 307 -15.70 -14.24 -16.41
CA TYR A 307 -14.48 -13.56 -16.90
C TYR A 307 -13.57 -14.54 -17.63
N LYS A 308 -13.71 -14.63 -18.95
CA LYS A 308 -13.13 -15.70 -19.76
C LYS A 308 -11.60 -15.82 -19.69
N LYS A 309 -10.87 -14.69 -19.69
CA LYS A 309 -9.39 -14.68 -19.66
C LYS A 309 -8.86 -13.43 -18.95
N GLY A 310 -7.93 -13.62 -18.02
CA GLY A 310 -7.20 -12.57 -17.33
C GLY A 310 -5.70 -12.60 -17.61
N ASN A 311 -5.00 -11.50 -17.30
CA ASN A 311 -3.54 -11.46 -17.28
C ASN A 311 -3.08 -11.99 -15.93
N VAL A 312 -2.66 -13.24 -15.87
CA VAL A 312 -2.27 -13.92 -14.62
C VAL A 312 -0.77 -13.72 -14.39
N LEU A 313 -0.43 -13.30 -13.19
CA LEU A 313 0.94 -13.10 -12.71
C LEU A 313 1.47 -14.38 -12.10
N THR A 314 2.78 -14.51 -12.07
CA THR A 314 3.49 -15.66 -11.50
C THR A 314 3.99 -15.33 -10.10
N ILE A 315 3.61 -16.13 -9.11
CA ILE A 315 4.22 -16.08 -7.78
C ILE A 315 5.65 -16.60 -7.89
N SER A 316 6.60 -15.95 -7.23
CA SER A 316 7.98 -16.41 -7.16
C SER A 316 8.04 -17.77 -6.45
N GLY A 317 8.94 -18.65 -6.91
CA GLY A 317 9.16 -19.95 -6.26
C GLY A 317 9.91 -19.85 -4.92
N ARG A 318 9.74 -18.75 -4.17
CA ARG A 318 10.37 -18.51 -2.86
C ARG A 318 9.38 -18.78 -1.73
N GLY A 319 9.92 -19.24 -0.61
CA GLY A 319 9.12 -19.64 0.54
C GLY A 319 8.67 -21.10 0.47
N MET A 320 7.76 -21.46 1.35
CA MET A 320 7.12 -22.77 1.36
C MET A 320 6.17 -22.92 0.17
N VAL A 321 5.98 -24.13 -0.31
CA VAL A 321 5.01 -24.46 -1.36
C VAL A 321 3.68 -24.87 -0.74
N ASP A 322 2.57 -24.45 -1.35
CA ASP A 322 1.27 -25.01 -1.03
C ASP A 322 1.20 -26.47 -1.53
N PRO A 323 0.95 -27.46 -0.65
CA PRO A 323 0.99 -28.86 -1.04
C PRO A 323 -0.13 -29.26 -2.01
N ASN A 324 -1.25 -28.53 -2.01
CA ASN A 324 -2.43 -28.84 -2.80
C ASN A 324 -2.55 -27.97 -4.07
N HIS A 325 -1.96 -26.79 -4.07
CA HIS A 325 -2.14 -25.79 -5.10
C HIS A 325 -0.81 -25.26 -5.64
N HIS A 326 -0.12 -26.04 -6.46
CA HIS A 326 0.98 -25.54 -7.24
C HIS A 326 0.49 -24.58 -8.34
N PRO A 327 1.13 -23.43 -8.55
CA PRO A 327 2.42 -22.99 -8.02
C PRO A 327 2.33 -21.94 -6.91
N ILE A 328 1.47 -22.07 -5.90
CA ILE A 328 1.40 -21.12 -4.79
C ILE A 328 2.60 -21.32 -3.86
N HIS A 329 3.38 -20.26 -3.66
CA HIS A 329 4.49 -20.19 -2.72
C HIS A 329 4.35 -18.96 -1.82
N GLY A 330 4.84 -19.05 -0.58
CA GLY A 330 4.80 -17.92 0.35
C GLY A 330 5.31 -18.28 1.75
N TRP A 331 5.01 -17.38 2.67
CA TRP A 331 5.41 -17.48 4.07
C TRP A 331 4.25 -17.14 4.99
N HIS A 332 4.25 -17.72 6.19
CA HIS A 332 3.46 -17.24 7.31
C HIS A 332 4.24 -16.10 7.97
N PHE A 333 3.86 -14.86 7.69
CA PHE A 333 4.50 -13.66 8.23
C PHE A 333 3.48 -12.53 8.36
N ASP A 334 2.76 -12.51 9.48
CA ASP A 334 1.54 -11.70 9.66
C ASP A 334 1.80 -10.19 9.78
N ASN A 335 2.95 -9.79 10.33
CA ASN A 335 3.25 -8.37 10.60
C ASN A 335 3.23 -7.51 9.33
N ALA A 336 3.65 -8.05 8.18
CA ALA A 336 3.66 -7.31 6.92
C ALA A 336 2.25 -6.85 6.48
N SER A 337 1.18 -7.51 6.94
CA SER A 337 -0.20 -7.16 6.57
C SER A 337 -0.68 -5.82 7.15
N THR A 338 0.03 -5.26 8.11
CA THR A 338 -0.29 -3.95 8.72
C THR A 338 0.74 -2.86 8.40
N GLY A 339 1.74 -3.17 7.62
CA GLY A 339 2.72 -2.20 7.10
C GLY A 339 4.05 -2.86 6.77
N ILE A 340 4.48 -2.69 5.54
CA ILE A 340 5.78 -3.11 5.02
C ILE A 340 6.28 -2.03 4.07
N HIS A 341 7.54 -1.62 4.19
CA HIS A 341 8.15 -0.65 3.29
C HIS A 341 9.61 -1.01 3.00
N SER A 342 9.97 -1.05 1.72
CA SER A 342 11.31 -1.40 1.22
C SER A 342 12.23 -0.18 1.23
N LEU A 343 13.34 -0.30 1.91
CA LEU A 343 14.42 0.69 1.88
C LEU A 343 15.44 0.43 0.77
N GLY A 344 15.26 -0.65 0.00
CA GLY A 344 16.25 -1.17 -0.92
C GLY A 344 17.30 -2.07 -0.24
N ASN A 345 18.19 -2.66 -1.04
CA ASN A 345 19.29 -3.56 -0.58
C ASN A 345 18.85 -4.64 0.41
N ASN A 346 17.62 -5.13 0.31
CA ASN A 346 16.99 -6.13 1.18
C ASN A 346 16.60 -5.63 2.58
N TYR A 347 16.63 -4.33 2.86
CA TYR A 347 16.19 -3.78 4.13
C TYR A 347 14.76 -3.26 4.04
N PHE A 348 14.00 -3.50 5.09
CA PHE A 348 12.58 -3.16 5.18
C PHE A 348 12.25 -2.65 6.58
N TYR A 349 11.37 -1.68 6.68
CA TYR A 349 10.61 -1.47 7.90
C TYR A 349 9.31 -2.27 7.82
N ILE A 350 8.97 -2.93 8.93
CA ILE A 350 7.76 -3.74 9.07
C ILE A 350 7.07 -3.36 10.37
N SER A 351 5.77 -3.13 10.30
CA SER A 351 4.98 -2.68 11.45
C SER A 351 4.73 -3.79 12.46
N HIS A 352 4.81 -3.47 13.73
CA HIS A 352 4.36 -4.29 14.84
C HIS A 352 3.28 -3.56 15.61
N SER A 353 2.06 -4.10 15.61
CA SER A 353 0.91 -3.49 16.27
C SER A 353 1.05 -3.50 17.79
N LYS A 354 0.69 -2.37 18.42
CA LYS A 354 0.53 -2.23 19.87
C LYS A 354 -0.94 -2.01 20.20
N LYS A 355 -1.45 -2.67 21.24
CA LYS A 355 -2.87 -2.58 21.63
C LYS A 355 -2.99 -2.31 23.12
N GLN A 356 -3.63 -1.19 23.48
CA GLN A 356 -3.99 -0.81 24.84
C GLN A 356 -5.32 -0.07 24.79
N LYS A 357 -6.42 -0.81 24.84
CA LYS A 357 -7.79 -0.25 24.66
C LYS A 357 -8.01 0.99 25.52
N PRO A 358 -8.58 2.08 24.97
CA PRO A 358 -9.09 2.23 23.61
C PRO A 358 -8.03 2.63 22.57
N TYR A 359 -6.78 2.72 22.94
CA TYR A 359 -5.67 3.15 22.08
C TYR A 359 -5.03 1.99 21.34
N GLN A 360 -4.56 2.28 20.14
CA GLN A 360 -3.72 1.37 19.33
C GLN A 360 -2.51 2.13 18.82
N GLY A 361 -1.43 1.44 18.61
CA GLY A 361 -0.17 2.02 18.15
C GLY A 361 0.62 1.05 17.30
N CYS A 362 1.81 1.48 16.92
CA CYS A 362 2.72 0.72 16.08
C CYS A 362 4.17 1.00 16.49
N VAL A 363 5.02 -0.01 16.35
CA VAL A 363 6.47 0.17 16.25
C VAL A 363 6.90 -0.39 14.89
N ALA A 364 7.57 0.41 14.06
CA ALA A 364 8.21 -0.08 12.85
C ALA A 364 9.56 -0.68 13.21
N HIS A 365 9.79 -1.95 12.87
CA HIS A 365 11.04 -2.67 13.12
C HIS A 365 11.84 -2.81 11.83
N LEU A 366 13.17 -2.66 11.93
CA LEU A 366 14.08 -2.85 10.80
C LEU A 366 14.35 -4.34 10.58
N TYR A 367 14.11 -4.78 9.35
CA TYR A 367 14.31 -6.16 8.93
C TYR A 367 15.24 -6.26 7.71
N ARG A 368 15.87 -7.42 7.57
CA ARG A 368 16.56 -7.81 6.34
C ARG A 368 15.84 -8.99 5.69
N PHE A 369 15.44 -8.84 4.43
CA PHE A 369 14.85 -9.90 3.63
C PHE A 369 15.91 -10.94 3.27
N VAL A 370 15.70 -12.18 3.68
CA VAL A 370 16.62 -13.31 3.46
C VAL A 370 16.00 -14.40 2.59
N ALA A 371 14.67 -14.37 2.41
CA ALA A 371 13.91 -15.29 1.56
C ALA A 371 14.24 -16.77 1.82
N ARG A 372 14.41 -17.16 3.09
CA ARG A 372 14.54 -18.56 3.46
C ARG A 372 13.21 -19.28 3.25
N GLU A 373 13.25 -20.60 3.10
CA GLU A 373 12.02 -21.37 2.88
C GLU A 373 10.99 -21.15 4.01
N SER A 374 11.40 -21.24 5.26
CA SER A 374 10.50 -21.14 6.43
C SER A 374 10.30 -19.71 6.95
N TYR A 375 11.13 -18.75 6.59
CA TYR A 375 10.99 -17.35 7.00
C TYR A 375 11.55 -16.36 5.99
N PRO A 376 10.84 -15.26 5.72
CA PRO A 376 11.24 -14.27 4.73
C PRO A 376 12.26 -13.27 5.27
N PHE A 377 12.14 -12.88 6.54
CA PHE A 377 12.85 -11.77 7.14
C PHE A 377 13.60 -12.16 8.42
N VAL A 378 14.70 -11.46 8.67
CA VAL A 378 15.43 -11.47 9.95
C VAL A 378 15.46 -10.06 10.49
N GLU A 379 15.05 -9.88 11.73
CA GLU A 379 15.09 -8.58 12.40
C GLU A 379 16.55 -8.13 12.64
N VAL A 380 16.84 -6.87 12.34
CA VAL A 380 18.15 -6.25 12.54
C VAL A 380 18.25 -5.78 13.99
N LYS A 381 19.16 -6.38 14.76
CA LYS A 381 19.38 -6.08 16.18
C LYS A 381 20.48 -5.04 16.40
#